data_311a6b8c070b41fbf072757fe5044878
#
_entry.id   311a6b8c070b41fbf072757fe5044878
#
_cell.length_a   1.000
_cell.length_b   1.000
_cell.length_c   1.000
_cell.angle_alpha   90.00
_cell.angle_beta   90.00
_cell.angle_gamma   90.00
#
_symmetry.space_group_name_H-M   'P 1'
#
loop_
_entity.id
_entity.type
_entity.pdbx_description
1 polymer ?
#
loop_
_entity_poly.entity_id
_entity_poly.type
_entity_poly.pdbx_seq_one_letter_code
_entity_poly.pdbx_strand_id
1 'polypeptide(L)'
;MTNPNIERAARVVAAAIVHGTSGDPALDVAQALDDARLLVPADPFAAPGRSRHTASPAALAALAECRRAKQVADTARAQTDGMPGRPNVSAAGGEVQFVVHPTSLADWRQWMHALGVGDARGTSTGVSMIVRCTVGGVRARLVGVGVPAMYGELHGRLDRRAGVRP
;
A
#
# COMPACT_ATOMS: atom_id res chain seq x y z
N MET A 1 -25.46 4.93 26.53
CA MET A 1 -26.74 5.10 25.79
C MET A 1 -26.68 4.25 24.54
N THR A 2 -27.49 3.21 24.44
CA THR A 2 -27.51 2.31 23.29
C THR A 2 -28.25 2.99 22.13
N ASN A 3 -27.72 2.91 20.92
CA ASN A 3 -28.34 3.51 19.74
C ASN A 3 -29.64 2.76 19.41
N PRO A 4 -30.84 3.41 19.41
CA PRO A 4 -32.13 2.76 19.18
C PRO A 4 -32.22 2.05 17.83
N ASN A 5 -31.43 2.46 16.84
CA ASN A 5 -31.37 1.81 15.54
C ASN A 5 -30.68 0.43 15.61
N ILE A 6 -29.73 0.23 16.53
CA ILE A 6 -29.09 -1.08 16.72
C ILE A 6 -30.07 -2.08 17.30
N GLU A 7 -30.86 -1.68 18.29
CA GLU A 7 -31.89 -2.53 18.90
C GLU A 7 -32.99 -2.89 17.89
N ARG A 8 -33.38 -1.92 17.05
CA ARG A 8 -34.35 -2.15 15.98
C ARG A 8 -33.78 -3.11 14.93
N ALA A 9 -32.54 -2.93 14.50
CA ALA A 9 -31.87 -3.81 13.54
C ALA A 9 -31.75 -5.23 14.08
N ALA A 10 -31.35 -5.41 15.35
CA ALA A 10 -31.24 -6.71 15.97
C ALA A 10 -32.57 -7.47 16.00
N ARG A 11 -33.71 -6.77 16.28
CA ARG A 11 -35.03 -7.37 16.24
C ARG A 11 -35.45 -7.81 14.83
N VAL A 12 -35.16 -6.98 13.82
CA VAL A 12 -35.45 -7.31 12.41
C VAL A 12 -34.65 -8.52 11.95
N VAL A 13 -33.36 -8.57 12.28
CA VAL A 13 -32.48 -9.70 11.96
C VAL A 13 -32.99 -10.99 12.65
N ALA A 14 -33.30 -10.93 13.94
CA ALA A 14 -33.81 -12.10 14.65
C ALA A 14 -35.13 -12.60 14.06
N ALA A 15 -36.05 -11.71 13.68
CA ALA A 15 -37.29 -12.07 13.04
C ALA A 15 -37.08 -12.70 11.66
N ALA A 16 -36.18 -12.19 10.85
CA ALA A 16 -35.86 -12.71 9.52
C ALA A 16 -35.23 -14.11 9.59
N ILE A 17 -34.39 -14.38 10.58
CA ILE A 17 -33.76 -15.70 10.78
C ILE A 17 -34.84 -16.77 11.17
N VAL A 18 -35.83 -16.36 11.98
CA VAL A 18 -36.85 -17.28 12.48
C VAL A 18 -37.99 -17.52 11.46
N HIS A 19 -38.36 -16.51 10.70
CA HIS A 19 -39.53 -16.50 9.82
C HIS A 19 -39.21 -16.36 8.33
N GLY A 20 -37.93 -16.33 7.95
CA GLY A 20 -37.48 -16.25 6.58
C GLY A 20 -38.00 -17.44 5.76
N THR A 21 -38.44 -17.19 4.55
CA THR A 21 -39.09 -18.18 3.66
C THR A 21 -38.20 -18.54 2.48
N SER A 22 -37.11 -17.82 2.24
CA SER A 22 -36.14 -18.19 1.20
C SER A 22 -35.20 -19.29 1.73
N GLY A 23 -34.66 -20.08 0.86
CA GLY A 23 -33.63 -21.07 1.23
C GLY A 23 -32.28 -20.44 1.61
N ASP A 24 -32.17 -19.10 1.57
CA ASP A 24 -30.98 -18.33 1.89
C ASP A 24 -31.25 -17.34 3.04
N PRO A 25 -30.83 -17.66 4.29
CA PRO A 25 -31.03 -16.80 5.44
C PRO A 25 -30.39 -15.41 5.32
N ALA A 26 -29.29 -15.30 4.54
CA ALA A 26 -28.63 -14.02 4.37
C ALA A 26 -29.45 -13.07 3.49
N LEU A 27 -30.12 -13.62 2.47
CA LEU A 27 -31.03 -12.87 1.61
C LEU A 27 -32.27 -12.40 2.39
N ASP A 28 -32.86 -13.27 3.21
CA ASP A 28 -34.03 -12.93 4.05
C ASP A 28 -33.71 -11.81 5.03
N VAL A 29 -32.53 -11.85 5.64
CA VAL A 29 -32.05 -10.77 6.55
C VAL A 29 -31.83 -9.48 5.78
N ALA A 30 -31.17 -9.53 4.61
CA ALA A 30 -30.94 -8.34 3.79
C ALA A 30 -32.26 -7.69 3.36
N GLN A 31 -33.20 -8.45 2.89
CA GLN A 31 -34.54 -8.00 2.50
C GLN A 31 -35.28 -7.36 3.68
N ALA A 32 -35.29 -8.01 4.85
CA ALA A 32 -35.97 -7.51 6.04
C ALA A 32 -35.35 -6.20 6.56
N LEU A 33 -34.03 -6.02 6.44
CA LEU A 33 -33.34 -4.77 6.79
C LEU A 33 -33.68 -3.65 5.80
N ASP A 34 -33.81 -3.97 4.51
CA ASP A 34 -34.20 -2.99 3.48
C ASP A 34 -35.66 -2.55 3.67
N ASP A 35 -36.58 -3.49 3.86
CA ASP A 35 -38.00 -3.23 4.15
C ASP A 35 -38.20 -2.37 5.41
N ALA A 36 -37.35 -2.59 6.42
CA ALA A 36 -37.34 -1.78 7.64
C ALA A 36 -36.63 -0.41 7.46
N ARG A 37 -36.09 -0.13 6.27
CA ARG A 37 -35.31 1.07 5.94
C ARG A 37 -34.11 1.29 6.87
N LEU A 38 -33.45 0.20 7.25
CA LEU A 38 -32.26 0.20 8.09
C LEU A 38 -30.99 0.08 7.26
N LEU A 39 -31.08 -0.35 5.99
CA LEU A 39 -29.96 -0.27 5.06
C LEU A 39 -29.77 1.15 4.57
N VAL A 40 -28.51 1.53 4.40
CA VAL A 40 -28.17 2.83 3.80
C VAL A 40 -28.53 2.77 2.31
N PRO A 41 -29.26 3.75 1.76
CA PRO A 41 -29.56 3.78 0.33
C PRO A 41 -28.30 3.62 -0.51
N ALA A 42 -28.40 2.90 -1.62
CA ALA A 42 -27.27 2.67 -2.54
C ALA A 42 -26.71 3.99 -3.11
N ASP A 43 -27.52 5.03 -3.17
CA ASP A 43 -27.06 6.38 -3.51
C ASP A 43 -26.93 7.26 -2.25
N PRO A 44 -25.72 7.38 -1.68
CA PRO A 44 -25.49 8.22 -0.51
C PRO A 44 -25.72 9.72 -0.77
N PHE A 45 -25.85 10.12 -2.05
CA PHE A 45 -26.11 11.50 -2.44
C PHE A 45 -27.62 11.83 -2.55
N ALA A 46 -28.48 10.82 -2.61
CA ALA A 46 -29.94 10.99 -2.71
C ALA A 46 -30.62 11.20 -1.35
N ALA A 47 -29.93 10.99 -0.23
CA ALA A 47 -30.51 11.13 1.11
C ALA A 47 -30.60 12.62 1.52
N PRO A 48 -31.81 13.21 1.69
CA PRO A 48 -31.95 14.56 2.22
C PRO A 48 -31.46 14.59 3.68
N GLY A 49 -30.46 15.42 3.98
CA GLY A 49 -30.04 15.71 5.34
C GLY A 49 -28.66 15.21 5.77
N ARG A 50 -27.89 14.55 4.96
CA ARG A 50 -26.47 14.34 5.28
C ARG A 50 -25.70 15.63 5.05
N SER A 51 -25.31 16.29 6.14
CA SER A 51 -24.31 17.34 6.08
C SER A 51 -23.07 16.75 5.40
N ARG A 52 -22.74 17.25 4.20
CA ARG A 52 -21.46 16.94 3.57
C ARG A 52 -20.39 17.43 4.53
N HIS A 53 -19.75 16.51 5.24
CA HIS A 53 -18.58 16.88 6.02
C HIS A 53 -17.56 17.45 5.06
N THR A 54 -17.37 18.74 5.09
CA THR A 54 -16.30 19.38 4.33
C THR A 54 -14.99 18.81 4.84
N ALA A 55 -14.20 18.24 3.94
CA ALA A 55 -12.91 17.68 4.33
C ALA A 55 -12.07 18.77 5.02
N SER A 56 -11.41 18.43 6.11
CA SER A 56 -10.55 19.39 6.81
C SER A 56 -9.40 19.82 5.88
N PRO A 57 -8.84 21.03 6.07
CA PRO A 57 -7.67 21.47 5.28
C PRO A 57 -6.51 20.45 5.32
N ALA A 58 -6.29 19.82 6.48
CA ALA A 58 -5.29 18.76 6.63
C ALA A 58 -5.61 17.51 5.77
N ALA A 59 -6.87 17.09 5.71
CA ALA A 59 -7.29 15.97 4.87
C ALA A 59 -7.15 16.28 3.38
N LEU A 60 -7.46 17.51 2.97
CA LEU A 60 -7.26 17.97 1.59
C LEU A 60 -5.77 18.02 1.22
N ALA A 61 -4.90 18.49 2.12
CA ALA A 61 -3.46 18.50 1.92
C ALA A 61 -2.91 17.07 1.79
N ALA A 62 -3.29 16.16 2.68
CA ALA A 62 -2.88 14.76 2.62
C ALA A 62 -3.33 14.09 1.31
N LEU A 63 -4.55 14.37 0.84
CA LEU A 63 -5.05 13.87 -0.43
C LEU A 63 -4.25 14.42 -1.62
N ALA A 64 -3.87 15.70 -1.58
CA ALA A 64 -3.03 16.30 -2.61
C ALA A 64 -1.63 15.66 -2.66
N GLU A 65 -1.02 15.39 -1.50
CA GLU A 65 0.26 14.64 -1.42
C GLU A 65 0.13 13.24 -2.00
N CYS A 66 -0.93 12.50 -1.66
CA CYS A 66 -1.18 11.17 -2.22
C CYS A 66 -1.35 11.20 -3.74
N ARG A 67 -2.07 12.18 -4.29
CA ARG A 67 -2.23 12.34 -5.74
C ARG A 67 -0.90 12.64 -6.42
N ARG A 68 -0.10 13.53 -5.84
CA ARG A 68 1.23 13.86 -6.34
C ARG A 68 2.15 12.64 -6.34
N ALA A 69 2.17 11.88 -5.25
CA ALA A 69 2.95 10.64 -5.17
C ALA A 69 2.52 9.62 -6.23
N LYS A 70 1.21 9.49 -6.46
CA LYS A 70 0.68 8.61 -7.52
C LYS A 70 1.16 9.02 -8.91
N GLN A 71 1.07 10.31 -9.26
CA GLN A 71 1.54 10.81 -10.56
C GLN A 71 3.03 10.54 -10.76
N VAL A 72 3.86 10.80 -9.72
CA VAL A 72 5.29 10.50 -9.77
C VAL A 72 5.56 9.02 -9.90
N ALA A 73 4.82 8.16 -9.20
CA ALA A 73 4.96 6.70 -9.31
C ALA A 73 4.59 6.19 -10.71
N ASP A 74 3.53 6.71 -11.32
CA ASP A 74 3.11 6.31 -12.68
C ASP A 74 4.17 6.74 -13.73
N THR A 75 4.74 7.93 -13.60
CA THR A 75 5.85 8.40 -14.45
C THR A 75 7.09 7.54 -14.24
N ALA A 76 7.48 7.31 -12.99
CA ALA A 76 8.64 6.50 -12.64
C ALA A 76 8.50 5.06 -13.15
N ARG A 77 7.31 4.47 -13.09
CA ARG A 77 7.04 3.13 -13.63
C ARG A 77 7.35 3.06 -15.11
N ALA A 78 6.90 4.04 -15.89
CA ALA A 78 7.17 4.10 -17.33
C ALA A 78 8.68 4.27 -17.63
N GLN A 79 9.39 5.07 -16.81
CA GLN A 79 10.83 5.31 -16.98
C GLN A 79 11.70 4.11 -16.59
N THR A 80 11.22 3.26 -15.69
CA THR A 80 11.98 2.13 -15.14
C THR A 80 11.57 0.77 -15.68
N ASP A 81 10.68 0.72 -16.67
CA ASP A 81 10.13 -0.53 -17.23
C ASP A 81 11.22 -1.48 -17.77
N GLY A 82 12.29 -0.94 -18.35
CA GLY A 82 13.44 -1.71 -18.84
C GLY A 82 14.54 -1.99 -17.83
N MET A 83 14.39 -1.60 -16.58
CA MET A 83 15.43 -1.78 -15.56
C MET A 83 15.46 -3.20 -14.99
N PRO A 84 16.65 -3.70 -14.57
CA PRO A 84 16.78 -5.06 -14.06
C PRO A 84 16.05 -5.28 -12.73
N GLY A 85 15.68 -6.53 -12.45
CA GLY A 85 15.16 -6.94 -11.15
C GLY A 85 13.65 -6.79 -10.97
N ARG A 86 12.87 -6.81 -12.05
CA ARG A 86 11.39 -6.79 -12.02
C ARG A 86 10.83 -5.71 -11.09
N PRO A 87 11.00 -4.44 -11.45
CA PRO A 87 10.59 -3.33 -10.59
C PRO A 87 9.07 -3.32 -10.35
N ASN A 88 8.69 -3.15 -9.09
CA ASN A 88 7.33 -2.79 -8.72
C ASN A 88 7.35 -1.38 -8.14
N VAL A 89 6.72 -0.45 -8.86
CA VAL A 89 6.63 0.96 -8.45
C VAL A 89 5.21 1.25 -8.01
N SER A 90 5.05 1.71 -6.79
CA SER A 90 3.75 2.03 -6.19
C SER A 90 3.80 3.33 -5.39
N ALA A 91 2.63 3.88 -5.08
CA ALA A 91 2.50 5.03 -4.20
C ALA A 91 1.58 4.68 -3.02
N ALA A 92 2.01 5.03 -1.82
CA ALA A 92 1.24 4.86 -0.60
C ALA A 92 1.57 5.98 0.40
N GLY A 93 0.54 6.57 1.05
CA GLY A 93 0.72 7.57 2.10
C GLY A 93 1.54 8.80 1.70
N GLY A 94 1.46 9.23 0.44
CA GLY A 94 2.23 10.37 -0.07
C GLY A 94 3.71 10.05 -0.36
N GLU A 95 4.12 8.79 -0.36
CA GLU A 95 5.47 8.32 -0.66
C GLU A 95 5.46 7.38 -1.89
N VAL A 96 6.53 7.40 -2.69
CA VAL A 96 6.75 6.46 -3.79
C VAL A 96 7.63 5.31 -3.30
N GLN A 97 7.23 4.08 -3.60
CA GLN A 97 7.99 2.88 -3.25
C GLN A 97 8.43 2.15 -4.52
N PHE A 98 9.74 1.88 -4.60
CA PHE A 98 10.35 1.01 -5.59
C PHE A 98 10.74 -0.29 -4.89
N VAL A 99 10.14 -1.40 -5.28
CA VAL A 99 10.55 -2.74 -4.83
C VAL A 99 11.21 -3.44 -5.99
N VAL A 100 12.46 -3.84 -5.82
CA VAL A 100 13.27 -4.44 -6.86
C VAL A 100 13.93 -5.73 -6.36
N HIS A 101 14.10 -6.68 -7.26
CA HIS A 101 14.76 -7.96 -7.00
C HIS A 101 16.03 -8.07 -7.84
N PRO A 102 17.10 -7.29 -7.54
CA PRO A 102 18.33 -7.34 -8.32
C PRO A 102 18.93 -8.74 -8.25
N THR A 103 19.53 -9.18 -9.35
CA THR A 103 20.23 -10.47 -9.43
C THR A 103 21.72 -10.34 -9.15
N SER A 104 22.21 -9.10 -9.13
CA SER A 104 23.60 -8.78 -8.87
C SER A 104 23.76 -7.44 -8.16
N LEU A 105 24.93 -7.21 -7.53
CA LEU A 105 25.28 -5.90 -6.99
C LEU A 105 25.43 -4.83 -8.08
N ALA A 106 25.67 -5.21 -9.34
CA ALA A 106 25.70 -4.29 -10.47
C ALA A 106 24.29 -3.74 -10.75
N ASP A 107 23.27 -4.62 -10.76
CA ASP A 107 21.87 -4.23 -10.91
C ASP A 107 21.44 -3.27 -9.78
N TRP A 108 21.84 -3.60 -8.55
CA TRP A 108 21.55 -2.76 -7.40
C TRP A 108 22.18 -1.36 -7.53
N ARG A 109 23.43 -1.28 -7.94
CA ARG A 109 24.12 0.01 -8.18
C ARG A 109 23.46 0.79 -9.31
N GLN A 110 22.98 0.12 -10.35
CA GLN A 110 22.25 0.76 -11.44
C GLN A 110 20.96 1.45 -10.91
N TRP A 111 20.23 0.78 -10.03
CA TRP A 111 19.06 1.38 -9.35
C TRP A 111 19.45 2.58 -8.48
N MET A 112 20.50 2.44 -7.67
CA MET A 112 21.01 3.53 -6.83
C MET A 112 21.38 4.75 -7.68
N HIS A 113 22.07 4.53 -8.80
CA HIS A 113 22.46 5.58 -9.73
C HIS A 113 21.24 6.22 -10.42
N ALA A 114 20.30 5.43 -10.91
CA ALA A 114 19.10 5.91 -11.60
C ALA A 114 18.22 6.80 -10.70
N LEU A 115 18.19 6.52 -9.40
CA LEU A 115 17.47 7.33 -8.41
C LEU A 115 18.33 8.43 -7.76
N GLY A 116 19.57 8.62 -8.22
CA GLY A 116 20.46 9.67 -7.71
C GLY A 116 20.92 9.45 -6.27
N VAL A 117 21.01 8.22 -5.80
CA VAL A 117 21.33 7.88 -4.40
C VAL A 117 22.61 7.05 -4.25
N GLY A 118 23.56 7.20 -5.18
CA GLY A 118 24.78 6.39 -5.25
C GLY A 118 25.57 6.28 -3.94
N ASP A 119 25.58 7.32 -3.14
CA ASP A 119 26.33 7.40 -1.86
C ASP A 119 25.43 7.21 -0.63
N ALA A 120 24.15 6.97 -0.81
CA ALA A 120 23.23 6.84 0.31
C ALA A 120 23.46 5.54 1.09
N ARG A 121 23.53 5.65 2.41
CA ARG A 121 23.58 4.47 3.30
C ARG A 121 22.18 3.87 3.40
N GLY A 122 22.06 2.60 3.02
CA GLY A 122 20.83 1.83 3.18
C GLY A 122 20.70 1.27 4.60
N THR A 123 19.47 1.09 5.03
CA THR A 123 19.15 0.33 6.25
C THR A 123 18.83 -1.11 5.84
N SER A 124 19.57 -2.08 6.41
CA SER A 124 19.29 -3.50 6.18
C SER A 124 18.23 -3.99 7.17
N THR A 125 17.27 -4.77 6.67
CA THR A 125 16.26 -5.49 7.46
C THR A 125 16.51 -7.01 7.45
N GLY A 126 17.75 -7.43 7.19
CA GLY A 126 18.11 -8.84 7.05
C GLY A 126 17.86 -9.38 5.65
N VAL A 127 16.65 -9.29 5.13
CA VAL A 127 16.27 -9.77 3.78
C VAL A 127 16.37 -8.65 2.73
N SER A 128 16.12 -7.41 3.11
CA SER A 128 16.05 -6.28 2.20
C SER A 128 16.96 -5.14 2.61
N MET A 129 17.46 -4.39 1.63
CA MET A 129 18.14 -3.11 1.80
C MET A 129 17.15 -2.00 1.46
N ILE A 130 16.97 -1.03 2.36
CA ILE A 130 16.07 0.10 2.17
C ILE A 130 16.89 1.38 2.08
N VAL A 131 16.72 2.12 0.99
CA VAL A 131 17.34 3.44 0.79
C VAL A 131 16.25 4.47 0.63
N ARG A 132 16.33 5.56 1.37
CA ARG A 132 15.41 6.70 1.25
C ARG A 132 15.96 7.69 0.24
N CYS A 133 15.07 8.24 -0.60
CA CYS A 133 15.40 9.19 -1.64
C CYS A 133 14.25 10.15 -1.90
N THR A 134 14.42 11.00 -2.90
CA THR A 134 13.39 11.92 -3.40
C THR A 134 13.32 11.78 -4.91
N VAL A 135 12.13 11.55 -5.45
CA VAL A 135 11.89 11.43 -6.89
C VAL A 135 10.79 12.42 -7.28
N GLY A 136 11.06 13.30 -8.25
CA GLY A 136 10.10 14.32 -8.66
C GLY A 136 9.65 15.26 -7.51
N GLY A 137 10.50 15.49 -6.51
CA GLY A 137 10.18 16.28 -5.33
C GLY A 137 9.24 15.59 -4.33
N VAL A 138 9.02 14.28 -4.48
CA VAL A 138 8.22 13.45 -3.56
C VAL A 138 9.15 12.49 -2.83
N ARG A 139 8.88 12.27 -1.54
CA ARG A 139 9.60 11.26 -0.75
C ARG A 139 9.46 9.90 -1.41
N ALA A 140 10.56 9.17 -1.44
CA ALA A 140 10.59 7.85 -2.04
C ALA A 140 11.50 6.90 -1.24
N ARG A 141 11.29 5.60 -1.42
CA ARG A 141 12.15 4.56 -0.89
C ARG A 141 12.41 3.50 -1.96
N LEU A 142 13.66 3.10 -2.05
CA LEU A 142 14.11 1.97 -2.85
C LEU A 142 14.31 0.78 -1.91
N VAL A 143 13.65 -0.33 -2.19
CA VAL A 143 13.72 -1.58 -1.44
C VAL A 143 14.33 -2.66 -2.33
N GLY A 144 15.57 -3.04 -2.04
CA GLY A 144 16.27 -4.12 -2.75
C GLY A 144 16.17 -5.43 -1.98
N VAL A 145 15.35 -6.35 -2.47
CA VAL A 145 15.16 -7.68 -1.88
C VAL A 145 16.36 -8.55 -2.22
N GLY A 146 16.94 -9.23 -1.22
CA GLY A 146 18.12 -10.11 -1.38
C GLY A 146 19.46 -9.37 -1.37
N VAL A 147 19.48 -8.03 -1.44
CA VAL A 147 20.72 -7.23 -1.48
C VAL A 147 21.66 -7.50 -0.29
N PRO A 148 21.17 -7.60 0.97
CA PRO A 148 22.05 -7.90 2.09
C PRO A 148 22.83 -9.22 1.95
N ALA A 149 22.19 -10.27 1.41
CA ALA A 149 22.84 -11.56 1.14
C ALA A 149 23.97 -11.44 0.12
N MET A 150 23.77 -10.65 -0.95
CA MET A 150 24.80 -10.40 -1.97
C MET A 150 26.03 -9.70 -1.41
N TYR A 151 25.85 -8.77 -0.46
CA TYR A 151 26.96 -8.13 0.25
C TYR A 151 27.68 -9.13 1.17
N GLY A 152 26.95 -9.99 1.86
CA GLY A 152 27.51 -11.05 2.72
C GLY A 152 28.37 -12.05 1.91
N GLU A 153 27.88 -12.47 0.73
CA GLU A 153 28.65 -13.33 -0.18
C GLU A 153 29.93 -12.67 -0.71
N LEU A 154 29.87 -11.37 -1.01
CA LEU A 154 31.05 -10.63 -1.45
C LEU A 154 32.11 -10.58 -0.35
N HIS A 155 31.74 -10.28 0.90
CA HIS A 155 32.67 -10.26 2.03
C HIS A 155 33.27 -11.65 2.29
N GLY A 156 32.45 -12.70 2.30
CA GLY A 156 32.94 -14.08 2.48
C GLY A 156 33.87 -14.58 1.35
N ARG A 157 33.77 -14.02 0.13
CA ARG A 157 34.73 -14.29 -0.95
C ARG A 157 36.05 -13.55 -0.76
N LEU A 158 36.01 -12.32 -0.26
CA LEU A 158 37.20 -11.51 0.01
C LEU A 158 37.99 -12.12 1.16
N ASP A 159 37.34 -12.54 2.24
CA ASP A 159 37.98 -13.17 3.39
C ASP A 159 38.68 -14.50 3.01
N ARG A 160 38.04 -15.31 2.15
CA ARG A 160 38.64 -16.54 1.62
C ARG A 160 39.88 -16.29 0.76
N ARG A 161 39.91 -15.20 0.01
CA ARG A 161 41.10 -14.81 -0.78
C ARG A 161 42.22 -14.24 0.07
N ALA A 162 41.88 -13.55 1.16
CA ALA A 162 42.86 -13.01 2.11
C ALA A 162 43.49 -14.10 3.00
N GLY A 163 42.76 -15.20 3.27
CA GLY A 163 43.22 -16.32 4.10
C GLY A 163 44.11 -17.33 3.37
N VAL A 164 44.23 -17.25 2.04
CA VAL A 164 45.17 -18.08 1.27
C VAL A 164 46.47 -17.28 1.03
N ARG A 165 47.27 -17.12 2.09
CA ARG A 165 48.71 -16.87 1.96
C ARG A 165 49.46 -18.10 2.46
N PRO A 166 50.39 -18.60 1.66
CA PRO A 166 51.27 -19.71 2.02
C PRO A 166 52.15 -19.33 3.20
#